data_562b632fcd94fa48a5628f0257e69a08
#
_entry.id   562b632fcd94fa48a5628f0257e69a08
#
_cell.length_a   1.000
_cell.length_b   1.000
_cell.length_c   1.000
_cell.angle_alpha   90.00
_cell.angle_beta   90.00
_cell.angle_gamma   90.00
#
_symmetry.space_group_name_H-M   'P 1'
#
loop_
_entity.id
_entity.type
_entity.pdbx_description
1 polymer ?
#
loop_
_entity_poly.entity_id
_entity_poly.type
_entity_poly.pdbx_seq_one_letter_code
_entity_poly.pdbx_strand_id
1 'polypeptide(L)'
;PMNDFEYEKACRGPINPIPNEYPWGNTSITQASGTGSNNGTFQERVSQAGEGLCFYSWNDQNWAPYRSGFAATAITTRSQAGATYYGIMEMGGNVSEQVVGGGSGYDYSNFTTANGDGALGADGNANTVGWPTGIGANQGNYCKGGDYVGNGGSSIIQVSDRQYYGGNTVNNGQNNGTGGRGVRSYPN
;
A
#
# COMPACT_ATOMS: atom_id res chain seq x y z
N PRO A 1 11.25 6.23 5.40
CA PRO A 1 10.15 5.91 4.48
C PRO A 1 10.55 4.80 3.52
N MET A 2 9.57 4.13 2.95
CA MET A 2 9.71 3.15 1.89
C MET A 2 9.68 3.87 0.54
N ASN A 3 10.49 3.44 -0.41
CA ASN A 3 10.35 3.93 -1.76
C ASN A 3 9.45 3.02 -2.60
N ASP A 4 9.11 3.49 -3.78
CA ASP A 4 8.21 2.82 -4.72
C ASP A 4 8.69 1.41 -5.12
N PHE A 5 9.99 1.26 -5.40
CA PHE A 5 10.57 -0.04 -5.75
C PHE A 5 10.66 -0.99 -4.54
N GLU A 6 10.89 -0.45 -3.36
CA GLU A 6 10.85 -1.24 -2.12
C GLU A 6 9.45 -1.76 -1.84
N TYR A 7 8.41 -0.94 -2.10
CA TYR A 7 7.02 -1.39 -2.06
C TYR A 7 6.77 -2.56 -3.02
N GLU A 8 7.16 -2.40 -4.29
CA GLU A 8 6.98 -3.44 -5.29
C GLU A 8 7.73 -4.73 -4.93
N LYS A 9 8.97 -4.59 -4.45
CA LYS A 9 9.76 -5.73 -3.98
C LYS A 9 9.15 -6.40 -2.75
N ALA A 10 8.60 -5.63 -1.82
CA ALA A 10 7.91 -6.16 -0.65
C ALA A 10 6.67 -6.98 -1.05
N CYS A 11 5.96 -6.56 -2.10
CA CYS A 11 4.83 -7.29 -2.63
C CYS A 11 5.23 -8.58 -3.36
N ARG A 12 6.14 -8.48 -4.33
CA ARG A 12 6.49 -9.56 -5.26
C ARG A 12 7.57 -10.51 -4.78
N GLY A 13 8.49 -10.04 -3.92
CA GLY A 13 9.71 -10.78 -3.62
C GLY A 13 10.58 -10.94 -4.89
N PRO A 14 11.16 -12.13 -5.12
CA PRO A 14 11.99 -12.39 -6.29
C PRO A 14 11.20 -12.83 -7.54
N ILE A 15 9.86 -12.83 -7.49
CA ILE A 15 9.01 -13.34 -8.58
C ILE A 15 8.93 -12.28 -9.69
N ASN A 16 8.93 -12.73 -10.94
CA ASN A 16 8.72 -11.86 -12.08
C ASN A 16 7.33 -11.20 -12.04
N PRO A 17 7.23 -9.92 -12.44
CA PRO A 17 5.96 -9.22 -12.49
C PRO A 17 4.93 -9.92 -13.37
N ILE A 18 3.69 -9.95 -12.89
CA ILE A 18 2.52 -10.34 -13.68
C ILE A 18 1.72 -9.05 -13.99
N PRO A 19 1.30 -8.81 -15.24
CA PRO A 19 0.47 -7.65 -15.55
C PRO A 19 -0.79 -7.59 -14.66
N ASN A 20 -1.06 -6.41 -14.12
CA ASN A 20 -2.23 -6.13 -13.25
C ASN A 20 -2.28 -6.94 -11.95
N GLU A 21 -1.14 -7.46 -11.48
CA GLU A 21 -1.11 -8.20 -10.22
C GLU A 21 -1.36 -7.31 -9.01
N TYR A 22 -1.97 -7.93 -8.02
CA TYR A 22 -2.14 -7.37 -6.67
C TYR A 22 -1.01 -7.81 -5.73
N PRO A 23 -0.86 -7.19 -4.55
CA PRO A 23 0.22 -7.48 -3.59
C PRO A 23 0.40 -8.96 -3.22
N TRP A 24 -0.64 -9.76 -3.34
CA TRP A 24 -0.61 -11.22 -3.07
C TRP A 24 -0.20 -12.07 -4.27
N GLY A 25 0.19 -11.46 -5.40
CA GLY A 25 0.86 -12.13 -6.51
C GLY A 25 -0.06 -12.80 -7.53
N ASN A 26 -1.32 -12.40 -7.61
CA ASN A 26 -2.23 -12.79 -8.69
C ASN A 26 -3.17 -11.62 -9.06
N THR A 27 -4.08 -11.84 -10.00
CA THR A 27 -5.00 -10.82 -10.53
C THR A 27 -6.42 -10.94 -9.98
N SER A 28 -6.64 -11.79 -8.99
CA SER A 28 -7.94 -11.94 -8.34
C SER A 28 -8.01 -11.08 -7.08
N ILE A 29 -9.14 -10.43 -6.86
CA ILE A 29 -9.39 -9.60 -5.68
C ILE A 29 -10.83 -9.80 -5.20
N THR A 30 -11.01 -9.83 -3.91
CA THR A 30 -12.32 -9.93 -3.26
C THR A 30 -12.49 -8.73 -2.33
N GLN A 31 -13.55 -7.95 -2.56
CA GLN A 31 -13.90 -6.85 -1.66
C GLN A 31 -14.33 -7.39 -0.31
N ALA A 32 -13.66 -6.95 0.74
CA ALA A 32 -14.15 -7.16 2.09
C ALA A 32 -15.39 -6.28 2.30
N SER A 33 -16.54 -6.90 2.46
CA SER A 33 -17.82 -6.22 2.63
C SER A 33 -18.55 -6.75 3.86
N GLY A 34 -19.49 -6.00 4.36
CA GLY A 34 -20.28 -6.36 5.53
C GLY A 34 -19.69 -5.83 6.85
N THR A 35 -20.45 -6.00 7.90
CA THR A 35 -19.99 -5.69 9.26
C THR A 35 -18.91 -6.67 9.65
N GLY A 36 -17.73 -6.15 9.93
CA GLY A 36 -16.70 -6.93 10.62
C GLY A 36 -17.23 -7.41 11.98
N SER A 37 -16.81 -8.56 12.42
CA SER A 37 -17.05 -9.02 13.78
C SER A 37 -15.89 -8.60 14.69
N ASN A 38 -16.19 -8.31 15.94
CA ASN A 38 -15.24 -7.90 16.97
C ASN A 38 -14.46 -6.63 16.61
N ASN A 39 -15.12 -5.66 15.98
CA ASN A 39 -14.53 -4.40 15.55
C ASN A 39 -13.71 -3.74 16.65
N GLY A 40 -12.52 -3.23 16.30
CA GLY A 40 -11.61 -2.56 17.22
C GLY A 40 -10.89 -3.49 18.20
N THR A 41 -11.02 -4.79 18.08
CA THR A 41 -10.28 -5.77 18.88
C THR A 41 -9.24 -6.53 18.06
N PHE A 42 -8.32 -7.24 18.72
CA PHE A 42 -7.36 -8.11 18.04
C PHE A 42 -8.02 -9.32 17.35
N GLN A 43 -9.30 -9.60 17.60
CA GLN A 43 -10.09 -10.65 16.96
C GLN A 43 -10.96 -10.14 15.81
N GLU A 44 -10.82 -8.89 15.44
CA GLU A 44 -11.57 -8.30 14.33
C GLU A 44 -11.33 -9.08 13.04
N ARG A 45 -12.42 -9.40 12.36
CA ARG A 45 -12.40 -10.14 11.10
C ARG A 45 -13.69 -9.91 10.31
N VAL A 46 -13.65 -10.23 9.02
CA VAL A 46 -14.83 -10.35 8.17
C VAL A 46 -15.18 -11.82 7.96
N SER A 47 -16.44 -12.09 7.65
CA SER A 47 -16.92 -13.45 7.40
C SER A 47 -16.67 -13.93 5.97
N GLN A 48 -16.29 -13.04 5.07
CA GLN A 48 -16.05 -13.38 3.67
C GLN A 48 -14.80 -14.22 3.49
N ALA A 49 -14.85 -15.07 2.46
CA ALA A 49 -13.71 -15.79 1.95
C ALA A 49 -13.53 -15.48 0.46
N GLY A 50 -12.31 -15.49 -0.02
CA GLY A 50 -11.98 -15.25 -1.43
C GLY A 50 -10.50 -15.02 -1.63
N GLU A 51 -10.08 -15.06 -2.88
CA GLU A 51 -8.71 -14.70 -3.24
C GLU A 51 -8.51 -13.18 -3.10
N GLY A 52 -7.43 -12.79 -2.45
CA GLY A 52 -7.09 -11.39 -2.26
C GLY A 52 -8.16 -10.62 -1.49
N LEU A 53 -8.57 -11.15 -0.34
CA LEU A 53 -9.55 -10.45 0.49
C LEU A 53 -8.96 -9.14 0.98
N CYS A 54 -9.58 -8.03 0.55
CA CYS A 54 -9.02 -6.70 0.65
C CYS A 54 -10.15 -5.67 0.84
N PHE A 55 -9.94 -4.68 1.68
CA PHE A 55 -10.90 -3.60 1.89
C PHE A 55 -10.51 -2.37 1.07
N TYR A 56 -11.15 -2.19 -0.09
CA TYR A 56 -10.75 -1.18 -1.06
C TYR A 56 -11.89 -0.29 -1.59
N SER A 57 -13.07 -0.47 -1.10
CA SER A 57 -14.22 0.35 -1.48
C SER A 57 -15.14 0.49 -0.30
N TRP A 58 -15.72 1.67 -0.15
CA TRP A 58 -16.75 1.91 0.84
C TRP A 58 -17.84 0.87 0.71
N ASN A 59 -18.19 0.32 1.84
CA ASN A 59 -19.50 -0.29 2.00
C ASN A 59 -20.20 0.46 3.11
N ASP A 60 -21.50 0.52 3.05
CA ASP A 60 -22.35 1.34 3.92
C ASP A 60 -22.23 1.07 5.42
N GLN A 61 -21.32 0.24 5.86
CA GLN A 61 -21.30 -0.30 7.21
C GLN A 61 -20.00 -0.06 8.00
N ASN A 62 -18.88 0.26 7.34
CA ASN A 62 -17.62 0.53 8.02
C ASN A 62 -16.93 1.77 7.46
N TRP A 63 -16.72 2.73 8.35
CA TRP A 63 -16.09 4.02 8.06
C TRP A 63 -14.66 4.12 8.60
N ALA A 64 -14.06 2.96 8.90
CA ALA A 64 -12.73 2.89 9.49
C ALA A 64 -11.97 1.68 8.91
N PRO A 65 -10.66 1.76 8.85
CA PRO A 65 -9.84 0.63 8.41
C PRO A 65 -9.99 -0.55 9.38
N TYR A 66 -9.87 -1.75 8.85
CA TYR A 66 -9.74 -2.95 9.67
C TYR A 66 -8.33 -3.07 10.28
N ARG A 67 -8.19 -3.88 11.33
CA ARG A 67 -6.87 -4.23 11.85
C ARG A 67 -6.02 -4.93 10.78
N SER A 68 -4.70 -4.82 10.89
CA SER A 68 -3.80 -5.58 10.03
C SER A 68 -4.00 -7.09 10.26
N GLY A 69 -4.11 -7.83 9.14
CA GLY A 69 -4.33 -9.28 9.15
C GLY A 69 -5.78 -9.71 9.47
N PHE A 70 -6.76 -8.85 9.29
CA PHE A 70 -8.18 -9.18 9.53
C PHE A 70 -8.67 -10.38 8.68
N ALA A 71 -8.07 -10.59 7.50
CA ALA A 71 -8.40 -11.68 6.58
C ALA A 71 -7.66 -12.99 6.88
N ALA A 72 -6.65 -12.96 7.74
CA ALA A 72 -5.84 -14.12 8.06
C ALA A 72 -6.53 -15.02 9.12
N THR A 73 -6.62 -16.31 8.81
CA THR A 73 -7.13 -17.35 9.70
C THR A 73 -6.20 -18.55 9.67
N ALA A 74 -6.45 -19.54 10.53
CA ALA A 74 -5.66 -20.77 10.56
C ALA A 74 -5.73 -21.61 9.27
N ILE A 75 -6.70 -21.33 8.39
CA ILE A 75 -6.95 -22.12 7.18
C ILE A 75 -6.82 -21.31 5.88
N THR A 76 -6.66 -20.00 5.94
CA THR A 76 -6.47 -19.18 4.73
C THR A 76 -5.05 -19.33 4.19
N THR A 77 -4.95 -19.44 2.87
CA THR A 77 -3.66 -19.30 2.18
C THR A 77 -3.16 -17.88 2.23
N ARG A 78 -1.89 -17.65 1.89
CA ARG A 78 -1.28 -16.33 1.76
C ARG A 78 -2.10 -15.42 0.83
N SER A 79 -2.47 -15.93 -0.34
CA SER A 79 -3.25 -15.16 -1.32
C SER A 79 -4.66 -14.85 -0.80
N GLN A 80 -5.34 -15.81 -0.18
CA GLN A 80 -6.66 -15.58 0.40
C GLN A 80 -6.64 -14.54 1.52
N ALA A 81 -5.57 -14.48 2.29
CA ALA A 81 -5.38 -13.49 3.34
C ALA A 81 -4.93 -12.11 2.81
N GLY A 82 -4.78 -11.94 1.49
CA GLY A 82 -4.28 -10.69 0.92
C GLY A 82 -2.82 -10.38 1.25
N ALA A 83 -2.03 -11.39 1.65
CA ALA A 83 -0.65 -11.19 2.08
C ALA A 83 0.34 -11.21 0.90
N THR A 84 1.37 -10.38 1.00
CA THR A 84 2.46 -10.30 0.01
C THR A 84 3.30 -11.58 -0.03
N TYR A 85 4.29 -11.62 -0.93
CA TYR A 85 5.26 -12.73 -1.00
C TYR A 85 5.91 -13.05 0.35
N TYR A 86 6.27 -12.01 1.11
CA TYR A 86 6.91 -12.16 2.43
C TYR A 86 5.91 -12.27 3.59
N GLY A 87 4.61 -12.36 3.32
CA GLY A 87 3.59 -12.46 4.36
C GLY A 87 3.21 -11.12 5.01
N ILE A 88 3.62 -10.00 4.41
CA ILE A 88 3.20 -8.67 4.90
C ILE A 88 1.72 -8.48 4.58
N MET A 89 0.94 -8.14 5.58
CA MET A 89 -0.51 -7.92 5.47
C MET A 89 -0.83 -6.48 5.11
N GLU A 90 -1.97 -6.28 4.45
CA GLU A 90 -2.55 -4.96 4.15
C GLU A 90 -1.62 -4.05 3.32
N MET A 91 -0.83 -4.64 2.41
CA MET A 91 -0.12 -3.88 1.36
C MET A 91 -1.05 -3.53 0.18
N GLY A 92 -2.30 -3.90 0.24
CA GLY A 92 -3.34 -3.56 -0.71
C GLY A 92 -4.65 -3.32 0.00
N GLY A 93 -5.28 -2.17 -0.26
CA GLY A 93 -6.47 -1.70 0.42
C GLY A 93 -6.24 -1.31 1.87
N ASN A 94 -7.30 -1.18 2.61
CA ASN A 94 -7.34 -0.76 4.00
C ASN A 94 -6.84 0.69 4.18
N VAL A 95 -5.53 0.91 4.21
CA VAL A 95 -4.92 2.26 4.29
C VAL A 95 -3.77 2.30 3.28
N SER A 96 -3.77 3.32 2.41
CA SER A 96 -2.70 3.48 1.43
C SER A 96 -1.36 3.77 2.10
N GLU A 97 -0.30 3.17 1.60
CA GLU A 97 1.06 3.45 2.06
C GLU A 97 1.65 4.68 1.38
N GLN A 98 2.09 5.65 2.16
CA GLN A 98 2.92 6.72 1.63
C GLN A 98 4.31 6.18 1.29
N VAL A 99 4.75 6.46 0.06
CA VAL A 99 6.05 6.05 -0.46
C VAL A 99 6.79 7.24 -1.06
N VAL A 100 8.10 7.16 -1.11
CA VAL A 100 8.92 8.07 -1.88
C VAL A 100 9.00 7.55 -3.30
N GLY A 101 8.50 8.33 -4.25
CA GLY A 101 8.45 7.92 -5.64
C GLY A 101 7.89 9.03 -6.52
N GLY A 102 7.53 8.69 -7.73
CA GLY A 102 6.87 9.57 -8.67
C GLY A 102 5.64 8.91 -9.26
N GLY A 103 4.58 9.70 -9.43
CA GLY A 103 3.37 9.23 -10.11
C GLY A 103 3.55 9.01 -11.61
N SER A 104 2.45 8.78 -12.30
CA SER A 104 2.43 8.63 -13.75
C SER A 104 3.09 9.83 -14.44
N GLY A 105 4.04 9.57 -15.34
CA GLY A 105 4.81 10.60 -16.04
C GLY A 105 6.08 11.08 -15.32
N TYR A 106 6.40 10.56 -14.15
CA TYR A 106 7.68 10.83 -13.52
C TYR A 106 8.84 10.17 -14.30
N ASP A 107 9.91 10.92 -14.52
CA ASP A 107 11.13 10.39 -15.14
C ASP A 107 12.01 9.69 -14.10
N TYR A 108 11.99 8.38 -14.13
CA TYR A 108 12.78 7.54 -13.23
C TYR A 108 14.24 7.36 -13.67
N SER A 109 14.70 7.97 -14.77
CA SER A 109 16.06 7.80 -15.28
C SER A 109 17.14 8.22 -14.28
N ASN A 110 16.83 9.15 -13.39
CA ASN A 110 17.73 9.64 -12.35
C ASN A 110 17.49 8.97 -10.98
N PHE A 111 16.51 8.09 -10.87
CA PHE A 111 16.22 7.41 -9.61
C PHE A 111 17.32 6.39 -9.31
N THR A 112 18.02 6.56 -8.20
CA THR A 112 19.07 5.64 -7.79
C THR A 112 18.50 4.46 -7.04
N THR A 113 19.21 3.33 -7.06
CA THR A 113 18.88 2.14 -6.25
C THR A 113 19.42 2.24 -4.83
N ALA A 114 19.95 3.40 -4.43
CA ALA A 114 20.44 3.62 -3.08
C ALA A 114 19.29 3.47 -2.08
N ASN A 115 19.53 2.75 -1.01
CA ASN A 115 18.58 2.64 0.09
C ASN A 115 18.54 3.96 0.87
N GLY A 116 17.34 4.33 1.34
CA GLY A 116 17.20 5.44 2.26
C GLY A 116 17.83 5.13 3.63
N ASP A 117 18.36 6.14 4.26
CA ASP A 117 18.93 6.06 5.62
C ASP A 117 17.91 6.40 6.73
N GLY A 118 16.68 6.71 6.33
CA GLY A 118 15.60 7.14 7.23
C GLY A 118 15.65 8.61 7.62
N ALA A 119 16.66 9.36 7.17
CA ALA A 119 16.73 10.79 7.44
C ALA A 119 15.90 11.59 6.44
N LEU A 120 15.30 12.68 6.93
CA LEU A 120 14.57 13.64 6.13
C LEU A 120 15.24 15.01 6.24
N GLY A 121 15.23 15.75 5.15
CA GLY A 121 15.59 17.15 5.14
C GLY A 121 14.62 18.02 5.95
N ALA A 122 14.96 19.26 6.19
CA ALA A 122 14.09 20.22 6.86
C ALA A 122 12.79 20.50 6.09
N ASP A 123 12.79 20.22 4.80
CA ASP A 123 11.65 20.29 3.89
C ASP A 123 10.77 19.03 3.89
N GLY A 124 11.11 18.03 4.69
CA GLY A 124 10.40 16.74 4.77
C GLY A 124 10.74 15.75 3.65
N ASN A 125 11.61 16.11 2.72
CA ASN A 125 12.05 15.19 1.67
C ASN A 125 13.13 14.22 2.17
N ALA A 126 13.20 13.04 1.55
CA ALA A 126 14.32 12.14 1.76
C ALA A 126 15.62 12.79 1.26
N ASN A 127 16.70 12.66 2.03
CA ASN A 127 18.01 13.22 1.70
C ASN A 127 18.85 12.32 0.80
N THR A 128 18.33 11.17 0.40
CA THR A 128 19.03 10.21 -0.44
C THR A 128 19.20 10.75 -1.85
N VAL A 129 20.45 10.80 -2.31
CA VAL A 129 20.80 11.32 -3.64
C VAL A 129 20.08 10.55 -4.75
N GLY A 130 19.45 11.26 -5.65
CA GLY A 130 18.70 10.71 -6.79
C GLY A 130 17.29 10.23 -6.45
N TRP A 131 16.86 10.33 -5.21
CA TRP A 131 15.47 10.08 -4.88
C TRP A 131 14.58 11.28 -5.27
N PRO A 132 13.32 11.02 -5.70
CA PRO A 132 12.39 12.08 -6.00
C PRO A 132 12.14 12.97 -4.78
N THR A 133 12.01 14.25 -5.01
CA THR A 133 11.71 15.25 -3.98
C THR A 133 10.50 16.09 -4.39
N GLY A 134 9.83 16.68 -3.41
CA GLY A 134 8.66 17.52 -3.63
C GLY A 134 7.36 16.88 -3.18
N ILE A 135 6.29 17.64 -3.27
CA ILE A 135 4.93 17.28 -2.80
C ILE A 135 3.88 17.35 -3.91
N GLY A 136 4.32 17.37 -5.16
CA GLY A 136 3.41 17.38 -6.31
C GLY A 136 2.95 15.97 -6.71
N ALA A 137 1.92 15.93 -7.55
CA ALA A 137 1.33 14.68 -8.06
C ALA A 137 2.31 13.72 -8.73
N ASN A 138 3.45 14.21 -9.17
CA ASN A 138 4.46 13.44 -9.89
C ASN A 138 5.84 13.53 -9.21
N GLN A 139 5.89 13.91 -7.94
CA GLN A 139 7.17 14.22 -7.27
C GLN A 139 7.15 13.75 -5.82
N GLY A 140 8.22 13.07 -5.44
CA GLY A 140 8.65 12.83 -4.06
C GLY A 140 7.75 11.98 -3.20
N ASN A 141 6.54 12.38 -2.98
CA ASN A 141 5.59 11.71 -2.09
C ASN A 141 4.35 11.27 -2.85
N TYR A 142 4.03 9.99 -2.76
CA TYR A 142 2.82 9.48 -3.35
C TYR A 142 2.30 8.22 -2.62
N CYS A 143 1.11 7.73 -2.96
CA CYS A 143 0.50 6.61 -2.26
C CYS A 143 0.44 5.35 -3.13
N LYS A 144 0.62 4.22 -2.50
CA LYS A 144 0.49 2.87 -3.08
C LYS A 144 -0.57 2.07 -2.34
N GLY A 145 -1.05 1.04 -2.99
CA GLY A 145 -1.90 0.02 -2.38
C GLY A 145 -3.39 0.35 -2.31
N GLY A 146 -3.78 1.60 -2.57
CA GLY A 146 -5.17 2.01 -2.42
C GLY A 146 -5.68 1.98 -0.97
N ASP A 147 -6.88 2.46 -0.75
CA ASP A 147 -7.46 2.60 0.59
C ASP A 147 -8.94 2.13 0.65
N TYR A 148 -9.46 2.06 1.86
CA TYR A 148 -10.85 1.68 2.13
C TYR A 148 -11.86 2.74 1.67
N VAL A 149 -11.42 3.96 1.41
CA VAL A 149 -12.27 5.08 0.95
C VAL A 149 -12.69 4.91 -0.51
N GLY A 150 -11.95 4.10 -1.28
CA GLY A 150 -12.40 3.62 -2.59
C GLY A 150 -12.27 4.60 -3.74
N ASN A 151 -11.41 5.59 -3.64
CA ASN A 151 -11.27 6.68 -4.63
C ASN A 151 -10.74 6.27 -6.01
N GLY A 152 -10.46 5.02 -6.27
CA GLY A 152 -9.96 4.55 -7.57
C GLY A 152 -10.34 3.10 -7.88
N GLY A 153 -11.17 2.49 -7.06
CA GLY A 153 -11.56 1.09 -7.22
C GLY A 153 -10.38 0.13 -7.08
N SER A 154 -10.50 -1.06 -7.66
CA SER A 154 -9.47 -2.11 -7.51
C SER A 154 -8.19 -1.84 -8.30
N SER A 155 -8.20 -0.99 -9.31
CA SER A 155 -7.00 -0.74 -10.15
C SER A 155 -5.86 -0.09 -9.38
N ILE A 156 -6.17 0.80 -8.43
CA ILE A 156 -5.14 1.48 -7.62
C ILE A 156 -4.43 0.56 -6.62
N ILE A 157 -4.94 -0.67 -6.43
CA ILE A 157 -4.33 -1.67 -5.55
C ILE A 157 -3.26 -2.49 -6.29
N GLN A 158 -3.24 -2.42 -7.62
CA GLN A 158 -2.25 -3.13 -8.42
C GLN A 158 -0.83 -2.68 -8.04
N VAL A 159 0.08 -3.65 -7.93
CA VAL A 159 1.45 -3.39 -7.46
C VAL A 159 2.17 -2.37 -8.32
N SER A 160 1.93 -2.37 -9.62
CA SER A 160 2.54 -1.41 -10.57
C SER A 160 1.73 -0.15 -10.82
N ASP A 161 0.61 0.05 -10.12
CA ASP A 161 -0.16 1.30 -10.29
C ASP A 161 0.67 2.51 -9.84
N ARG A 162 0.62 3.56 -10.65
CA ARG A 162 1.29 4.85 -10.42
C ARG A 162 0.36 6.03 -10.66
N GLN A 163 -0.94 5.79 -10.75
CA GLN A 163 -1.93 6.84 -11.00
C GLN A 163 -2.46 7.46 -9.71
N TYR A 164 -2.44 6.69 -8.62
CA TYR A 164 -2.97 7.14 -7.34
C TYR A 164 -1.93 7.97 -6.59
N TYR A 165 -1.99 9.26 -6.80
CA TYR A 165 -1.43 10.22 -5.87
C TYR A 165 -2.59 10.68 -4.98
N GLY A 166 -2.58 10.34 -3.74
CA GLY A 166 -3.61 10.79 -2.82
C GLY A 166 -3.70 12.31 -2.86
N GLY A 167 -4.60 12.83 -3.71
CA GLY A 167 -4.73 14.25 -4.03
C GLY A 167 -5.04 15.15 -2.83
N ASN A 168 -5.10 14.58 -1.65
CA ASN A 168 -5.30 15.28 -0.39
C ASN A 168 -4.07 15.27 0.54
N THR A 169 -2.97 14.62 0.15
CA THR A 169 -1.77 14.58 1.01
C THR A 169 -1.05 15.95 1.06
N VAL A 170 -1.31 16.82 0.10
CA VAL A 170 -0.72 18.15 0.03
C VAL A 170 -1.49 19.23 0.78
N ASN A 171 -2.65 18.96 1.30
CA ASN A 171 -3.53 19.98 1.89
C ASN A 171 -3.61 19.94 3.42
N ASN A 172 -2.53 19.74 4.15
CA ASN A 172 -2.50 19.79 5.64
C ASN A 172 -3.60 18.99 6.34
N GLY A 173 -4.39 18.21 5.61
CA GLY A 173 -5.45 17.40 6.12
C GLY A 173 -4.94 16.01 6.47
N GLN A 174 -5.20 15.57 7.67
CA GLN A 174 -5.15 14.16 7.98
C GLN A 174 -6.15 13.45 7.08
N ASN A 175 -5.65 12.60 6.19
CA ASN A 175 -6.49 11.71 5.39
C ASN A 175 -6.59 10.38 6.14
N ASN A 176 -7.78 10.00 6.52
CA ASN A 176 -8.04 8.76 7.25
C ASN A 176 -7.79 7.49 6.41
N GLY A 177 -7.64 7.61 5.10
CA GLY A 177 -7.28 6.52 4.18
C GLY A 177 -5.79 6.37 3.93
N THR A 178 -4.92 7.22 4.52
CA THR A 178 -3.49 7.23 4.24
C THR A 178 -2.66 6.97 5.48
N GLY A 179 -1.69 6.10 5.35
CA GLY A 179 -0.73 5.76 6.39
C GLY A 179 0.69 5.65 5.82
N GLY A 180 1.57 4.99 6.55
CA GLY A 180 2.94 4.77 6.10
C GLY A 180 3.55 3.56 6.76
N ARG A 181 4.50 2.95 6.06
CA ARG A 181 5.34 1.86 6.57
C ARG A 181 6.80 2.25 6.46
N GLY A 182 7.55 1.90 7.47
CA GLY A 182 9.01 2.02 7.45
C GLY A 182 9.65 0.77 6.88
N VAL A 183 10.79 0.96 6.25
CA VAL A 183 11.73 -0.11 5.91
C VAL A 183 13.07 0.19 6.57
N ARG A 184 13.85 -0.82 6.80
CA ARG A 184 15.24 -0.65 7.22
C ARG A 184 16.11 -1.69 6.54
N SER A 185 17.35 -1.33 6.25
CA SER A 185 18.37 -2.28 5.83
C SER A 185 18.73 -3.20 6.98
N TYR A 186 19.00 -4.45 6.68
CA TYR A 186 19.63 -5.34 7.64
C TYR A 186 21.04 -4.80 7.96
N PRO A 187 21.45 -4.68 9.21
CA PRO A 187 22.81 -4.28 9.53
C PRO A 187 23.78 -5.33 8.96
N ASN A 188 24.77 -4.86 8.22
CA ASN A 188 25.87 -5.70 7.74
C ASN A 188 26.76 -6.11 8.90
#